data_aace1adcc7c5a1cefb7899429c5a7e21
#
_entry.id   aace1adcc7c5a1cefb7899429c5a7e21
#
_cell.length_a   1.000
_cell.length_b   1.000
_cell.length_c   1.000
_cell.angle_alpha   90.00
_cell.angle_beta   90.00
_cell.angle_gamma   90.00
#
_symmetry.space_group_name_H-M   'P 1'
#
loop_
_entity.id
_entity.type
_entity.pdbx_description
1 polymer ?
#
loop_
_entity_poly.entity_id
_entity_poly.type
_entity_poly.pdbx_seq_one_letter_code
_entity_poly.pdbx_strand_id
1 'polypeptide(L)'
;MTDISRQFIGHRLTRRIVLVFILLMIMFLAIWARAFIGSMKDFARGEGYFNNEQYIKAITYFDRSMHWYTPFNSYIKRSAEYLWKISEQAEQINDNQLSLIALETIRNSFISSRSFYTPGANWIKRCDDEILNITKDQNENRFKSRDENDFINKIFRQDIVYNDPAICWTIVLEIGLFGWIGAVLGIIFFCLRPSLKTDKYIHTYWFWILIAVINYSLWIIGMIKA
;
A
#
# COMPACT_ATOMS: atom_id res chain seq x y z
N MET A 1 43.87 -29.41 13.94
CA MET A 1 43.80 -28.01 14.46
C MET A 1 42.87 -27.09 13.64
N THR A 2 42.18 -27.58 12.63
CA THR A 2 41.38 -26.79 11.65
C THR A 2 39.87 -26.77 11.94
N ASP A 3 39.31 -27.67 12.72
CA ASP A 3 37.86 -27.71 12.97
C ASP A 3 37.38 -26.74 14.06
N ILE A 4 38.18 -26.54 15.10
CA ILE A 4 37.83 -25.65 16.22
C ILE A 4 37.77 -24.18 15.76
N SER A 5 38.67 -23.76 14.85
CA SER A 5 38.68 -22.40 14.31
C SER A 5 37.46 -22.09 13.38
N ARG A 6 36.98 -23.09 12.63
CA ARG A 6 35.74 -22.95 11.81
C ARG A 6 34.50 -22.82 12.66
N GLN A 7 34.40 -23.54 13.76
CA GLN A 7 33.27 -23.48 14.69
C GLN A 7 33.16 -22.11 15.39
N PHE A 8 34.31 -21.54 15.82
CA PHE A 8 34.34 -20.20 16.43
C PHE A 8 33.98 -19.06 15.45
N ILE A 9 34.40 -19.18 14.18
CA ILE A 9 34.04 -18.20 13.14
C ILE A 9 32.56 -18.28 12.80
N GLY A 10 31.98 -19.47 12.73
CA GLY A 10 30.55 -19.68 12.52
C GLY A 10 29.69 -19.00 13.61
N HIS A 11 30.01 -19.21 14.87
CA HIS A 11 29.28 -18.62 16.02
C HIS A 11 29.31 -17.09 16.03
N ARG A 12 30.44 -16.48 15.67
CA ARG A 12 30.53 -15.00 15.61
C ARG A 12 29.73 -14.43 14.44
N LEU A 13 29.69 -15.10 13.30
CA LEU A 13 28.90 -14.69 12.14
C LEU A 13 27.41 -14.81 12.42
N THR A 14 26.97 -15.93 12.97
CA THR A 14 25.57 -16.17 13.36
C THR A 14 25.09 -15.10 14.35
N ARG A 15 25.89 -14.80 15.38
CA ARG A 15 25.55 -13.75 16.36
C ARG A 15 25.41 -12.37 15.72
N ARG A 16 26.25 -12.01 14.75
CA ARG A 16 26.15 -10.74 14.01
C ARG A 16 24.89 -10.70 13.16
N ILE A 17 24.56 -11.78 12.46
CA ILE A 17 23.34 -11.89 11.65
C ILE A 17 22.10 -11.74 12.54
N VAL A 18 22.06 -12.43 13.68
CA VAL A 18 20.96 -12.32 14.66
C VAL A 18 20.82 -10.88 15.18
N LEU A 19 21.92 -10.22 15.52
CA LEU A 19 21.88 -8.82 15.98
C LEU A 19 21.35 -7.88 14.90
N VAL A 20 21.77 -8.03 13.64
CA VAL A 20 21.25 -7.23 12.51
C VAL A 20 19.76 -7.50 12.33
N PHE A 21 19.33 -8.75 12.39
CA PHE A 21 17.91 -9.10 12.29
C PHE A 21 17.08 -8.48 13.41
N ILE A 22 17.56 -8.54 14.66
CA ILE A 22 16.90 -7.91 15.82
C ILE A 22 16.79 -6.38 15.61
N LEU A 23 17.85 -5.73 15.13
CA LEU A 23 17.85 -4.29 14.82
C LEU A 23 16.82 -3.93 13.75
N LEU A 24 16.74 -4.72 12.68
CA LEU A 24 15.75 -4.54 11.62
C LEU A 24 14.33 -4.73 12.14
N MET A 25 14.11 -5.73 12.99
CA MET A 25 12.81 -5.95 13.65
C MET A 25 12.39 -4.78 14.54
N ILE A 26 13.31 -4.24 15.33
CA ILE A 26 13.05 -3.06 16.19
C ILE A 26 12.70 -1.85 15.31
N MET A 27 13.45 -1.62 14.23
CA MET A 27 13.18 -0.53 13.29
C MET A 27 11.80 -0.69 12.64
N PHE A 28 11.46 -1.88 12.19
CA PHE A 28 10.15 -2.19 11.60
C PHE A 28 9.02 -1.94 12.62
N LEU A 29 9.17 -2.42 13.86
CA LEU A 29 8.20 -2.20 14.94
C LEU A 29 8.02 -0.71 15.25
N ALA A 30 9.10 0.07 15.24
CA ALA A 30 9.04 1.51 15.48
C ALA A 30 8.26 2.24 14.37
N ILE A 31 8.49 1.88 13.10
CA ILE A 31 7.76 2.44 11.96
C ILE A 31 6.28 2.04 12.03
N TRP A 32 6.00 0.76 12.31
CA TRP A 32 4.63 0.26 12.45
C TRP A 32 3.88 0.95 13.58
N ALA A 33 4.51 1.07 14.77
CA ALA A 33 3.92 1.75 15.92
C ALA A 33 3.64 3.23 15.63
N ARG A 34 4.56 3.93 14.95
CA ARG A 34 4.36 5.32 14.53
C ARG A 34 3.16 5.47 13.60
N ALA A 35 3.02 4.60 12.60
CA ALA A 35 1.89 4.62 11.69
C ALA A 35 0.56 4.32 12.40
N PHE A 36 0.54 3.32 13.29
CA PHE A 36 -0.63 2.98 14.09
C PHE A 36 -1.08 4.12 14.99
N ILE A 37 -0.14 4.75 15.72
CA ILE A 37 -0.41 5.91 16.59
C ILE A 37 -0.88 7.12 15.75
N GLY A 38 -0.31 7.31 14.56
CA GLY A 38 -0.75 8.34 13.61
C GLY A 38 -2.20 8.17 13.22
N SER A 39 -2.58 6.97 12.78
CA SER A 39 -3.95 6.62 12.43
C SER A 39 -4.93 6.84 13.60
N MET A 40 -4.57 6.37 14.79
CA MET A 40 -5.38 6.54 16.01
C MET A 40 -5.62 8.01 16.34
N LYS A 41 -4.58 8.85 16.28
CA LYS A 41 -4.69 10.29 16.58
C LYS A 41 -5.53 11.03 15.56
N ASP A 42 -5.34 10.74 14.27
CA ASP A 42 -6.12 11.38 13.22
C ASP A 42 -7.58 10.91 13.27
N PHE A 43 -7.84 9.63 13.56
CA PHE A 43 -9.20 9.13 13.81
C PHE A 43 -9.88 9.88 14.97
N ALA A 44 -9.22 9.99 16.13
CA ALA A 44 -9.80 10.66 17.29
C ALA A 44 -10.12 12.14 17.02
N ARG A 45 -9.28 12.83 16.22
CA ARG A 45 -9.56 14.20 15.78
C ARG A 45 -10.77 14.25 14.85
N GLY A 46 -10.84 13.32 13.88
CA GLY A 46 -11.97 13.17 12.99
C GLY A 46 -13.29 12.99 13.75
N GLU A 47 -13.29 12.10 14.75
CA GLU A 47 -14.45 11.86 15.62
C GLU A 47 -14.86 13.12 16.41
N GLY A 48 -13.88 13.89 16.92
CA GLY A 48 -14.15 15.16 17.57
C GLY A 48 -14.77 16.19 16.63
N TYR A 49 -14.32 16.30 15.38
CA TYR A 49 -14.93 17.20 14.40
C TYR A 49 -16.31 16.70 13.94
N PHE A 50 -16.49 15.39 13.78
CA PHE A 50 -17.78 14.79 13.47
C PHE A 50 -18.85 15.13 14.52
N ASN A 51 -18.51 14.97 15.80
CA ASN A 51 -19.41 15.28 16.92
C ASN A 51 -19.78 16.78 17.01
N ASN A 52 -18.95 17.65 16.44
CA ASN A 52 -19.20 19.10 16.34
C ASN A 52 -19.82 19.50 14.99
N GLU A 53 -20.30 18.56 14.19
CA GLU A 53 -20.94 18.75 12.86
C GLU A 53 -20.02 19.46 11.83
N GLN A 54 -18.70 19.45 12.06
CA GLN A 54 -17.72 20.01 11.14
C GLN A 54 -17.28 18.95 10.11
N TYR A 55 -18.20 18.52 9.27
CA TYR A 55 -18.02 17.34 8.40
C TYR A 55 -16.83 17.43 7.45
N ILE A 56 -16.55 18.58 6.84
CA ILE A 56 -15.41 18.75 5.94
C ILE A 56 -14.08 18.49 6.67
N LYS A 57 -13.94 18.99 7.91
CA LYS A 57 -12.75 18.72 8.72
C LYS A 57 -12.72 17.26 9.16
N ALA A 58 -13.85 16.71 9.55
CA ALA A 58 -13.95 15.29 9.91
C ALA A 58 -13.50 14.40 8.75
N ILE A 59 -13.97 14.64 7.53
CA ILE A 59 -13.55 13.92 6.31
C ILE A 59 -12.03 14.00 6.15
N THR A 60 -11.43 15.18 6.26
CA THR A 60 -9.98 15.36 6.12
C THR A 60 -9.19 14.53 7.13
N TYR A 61 -9.62 14.45 8.37
CA TYR A 61 -8.91 13.66 9.39
C TYR A 61 -9.17 12.17 9.27
N PHE A 62 -10.36 11.73 8.87
CA PHE A 62 -10.63 10.34 8.59
C PHE A 62 -9.85 9.85 7.36
N ASP A 63 -9.76 10.66 6.31
CA ASP A 63 -8.91 10.39 5.15
C ASP A 63 -7.43 10.19 5.57
N ARG A 64 -6.88 11.11 6.36
CA ARG A 64 -5.52 10.98 6.89
C ARG A 64 -5.34 9.74 7.75
N SER A 65 -6.34 9.37 8.56
CA SER A 65 -6.31 8.13 9.34
C SER A 65 -6.25 6.89 8.45
N MET A 66 -6.96 6.90 7.31
CA MET A 66 -6.98 5.81 6.36
C MET A 66 -5.66 5.68 5.56
N HIS A 67 -4.97 6.79 5.29
CA HIS A 67 -3.66 6.79 4.63
C HIS A 67 -2.52 6.20 5.48
N TRP A 68 -2.68 6.10 6.81
CA TRP A 68 -1.79 5.34 7.69
C TRP A 68 -2.07 3.83 7.63
N TYR A 69 -2.20 3.29 6.40
CA TYR A 69 -2.55 1.88 6.23
C TYR A 69 -1.50 0.98 6.84
N THR A 70 -1.89 0.22 7.87
CA THR A 70 -1.07 -0.79 8.52
C THR A 70 -1.89 -2.05 8.73
N PRO A 71 -1.29 -3.25 8.58
CA PRO A 71 -1.98 -4.50 8.87
C PRO A 71 -2.59 -4.48 10.28
N PHE A 72 -3.81 -5.02 10.41
CA PHE A 72 -4.56 -5.12 11.68
C PHE A 72 -4.98 -3.78 12.31
N ASN A 73 -4.94 -2.68 11.55
CA ASN A 73 -5.37 -1.38 12.02
C ASN A 73 -6.89 -1.22 11.91
N SER A 74 -7.59 -1.31 13.04
CA SER A 74 -9.05 -1.18 13.11
C SER A 74 -9.55 0.25 12.84
N TYR A 75 -8.70 1.27 13.00
CA TYR A 75 -9.08 2.68 12.78
C TYR A 75 -9.39 2.99 11.32
N ILE A 76 -8.79 2.26 10.37
CA ILE A 76 -9.06 2.39 8.94
C ILE A 76 -10.53 2.05 8.64
N LYS A 77 -10.99 0.89 9.12
CA LYS A 77 -12.38 0.47 8.94
C LYS A 77 -13.35 1.43 9.64
N ARG A 78 -13.03 1.84 10.86
CA ARG A 78 -13.84 2.80 11.61
C ARG A 78 -13.91 4.16 10.92
N SER A 79 -12.81 4.65 10.34
CA SER A 79 -12.80 5.89 9.54
C SER A 79 -13.74 5.79 8.34
N ALA A 80 -13.71 4.65 7.62
CA ALA A 80 -14.63 4.40 6.51
C ALA A 80 -16.11 4.38 6.98
N GLU A 81 -16.39 3.78 8.14
CA GLU A 81 -17.74 3.77 8.73
C GLU A 81 -18.23 5.18 9.11
N TYR A 82 -17.36 6.04 9.62
CA TYR A 82 -17.70 7.42 9.92
C TYR A 82 -17.91 8.27 8.65
N LEU A 83 -17.07 8.10 7.65
CA LEU A 83 -17.24 8.74 6.35
C LEU A 83 -18.56 8.32 5.69
N TRP A 84 -18.91 7.04 5.78
CA TRP A 84 -20.21 6.54 5.31
C TRP A 84 -21.38 7.20 6.05
N LYS A 85 -21.29 7.35 7.37
CA LYS A 85 -22.32 8.08 8.15
C LYS A 85 -22.42 9.54 7.73
N ILE A 86 -21.31 10.20 7.39
CA ILE A 86 -21.34 11.57 6.86
C ILE A 86 -22.10 11.61 5.54
N SER A 87 -21.88 10.65 4.66
CA SER A 87 -22.60 10.58 3.38
C SER A 87 -24.11 10.38 3.60
N GLU A 88 -24.52 9.45 4.47
CA GLU A 88 -25.93 9.24 4.82
C GLU A 88 -26.59 10.48 5.42
N GLN A 89 -25.90 11.19 6.31
CA GLN A 89 -26.41 12.44 6.89
C GLN A 89 -26.52 13.57 5.86
N ALA A 90 -25.54 13.66 4.95
CA ALA A 90 -25.55 14.63 3.87
C ALA A 90 -26.73 14.40 2.90
N GLU A 91 -27.04 13.14 2.58
CA GLU A 91 -28.20 12.78 1.75
C GLU A 91 -29.53 13.17 2.42
N GLN A 92 -29.67 12.97 3.73
CA GLN A 92 -30.87 13.36 4.46
C GLN A 92 -31.17 14.86 4.39
N ILE A 93 -30.13 15.70 4.27
CA ILE A 93 -30.27 17.16 4.12
C ILE A 93 -30.19 17.63 2.66
N ASN A 94 -30.19 16.69 1.69
CA ASN A 94 -30.00 16.91 0.25
C ASN A 94 -28.71 17.63 -0.12
N ASP A 95 -27.66 17.51 0.68
CA ASP A 95 -26.29 17.95 0.34
C ASP A 95 -25.53 16.84 -0.40
N ASN A 96 -25.93 16.62 -1.66
CA ASN A 96 -25.33 15.62 -2.52
C ASN A 96 -23.81 15.84 -2.74
N GLN A 97 -23.36 17.09 -2.64
CA GLN A 97 -21.94 17.40 -2.82
C GLN A 97 -21.11 16.89 -1.65
N LEU A 98 -21.56 17.09 -0.43
CA LEU A 98 -20.90 16.57 0.77
C LEU A 98 -20.92 15.04 0.80
N SER A 99 -22.05 14.42 0.40
CA SER A 99 -22.15 12.97 0.27
C SER A 99 -21.13 12.40 -0.71
N LEU A 100 -21.03 12.97 -1.92
CA LEU A 100 -20.06 12.55 -2.93
C LEU A 100 -18.62 12.69 -2.41
N ILE A 101 -18.25 13.80 -1.79
CA ILE A 101 -16.91 13.99 -1.21
C ILE A 101 -16.59 12.90 -0.20
N ALA A 102 -17.51 12.53 0.67
CA ALA A 102 -17.31 11.50 1.67
C ALA A 102 -17.12 10.11 1.02
N LEU A 103 -17.96 9.74 0.05
CA LEU A 103 -17.89 8.46 -0.67
C LEU A 103 -16.62 8.34 -1.52
N GLU A 104 -16.27 9.40 -2.25
CA GLU A 104 -15.02 9.46 -3.02
C GLU A 104 -13.78 9.34 -2.12
N THR A 105 -13.83 9.93 -0.93
CA THR A 105 -12.74 9.83 0.05
C THR A 105 -12.54 8.38 0.49
N ILE A 106 -13.61 7.64 0.85
CA ILE A 106 -13.52 6.21 1.19
C ILE A 106 -12.91 5.43 0.03
N ARG A 107 -13.49 5.61 -1.16
CA ARG A 107 -13.08 4.94 -2.38
C ARG A 107 -11.59 5.15 -2.67
N ASN A 108 -11.16 6.40 -2.73
CA ASN A 108 -9.80 6.76 -3.08
C ASN A 108 -8.77 6.32 -2.03
N SER A 109 -9.11 6.36 -0.74
CA SER A 109 -8.25 5.89 0.33
C SER A 109 -7.98 4.39 0.25
N PHE A 110 -8.99 3.57 -0.07
CA PHE A 110 -8.80 2.14 -0.27
C PHE A 110 -8.06 1.83 -1.57
N ILE A 111 -8.29 2.59 -2.63
CA ILE A 111 -7.57 2.46 -3.91
C ILE A 111 -6.09 2.76 -3.73
N SER A 112 -5.75 3.84 -3.03
CA SER A 112 -4.35 4.23 -2.80
C SER A 112 -3.59 3.23 -1.92
N SER A 113 -4.33 2.42 -1.15
CA SER A 113 -3.75 1.39 -0.27
C SER A 113 -3.56 0.03 -0.97
N ARG A 114 -3.83 -0.06 -2.27
CA ARG A 114 -3.64 -1.31 -3.04
C ARG A 114 -2.17 -1.67 -3.16
N SER A 115 -1.89 -2.96 -3.01
CA SER A 115 -0.58 -3.55 -3.23
C SER A 115 -0.79 -4.92 -3.92
N PHE A 116 -0.52 -6.05 -3.23
CA PHE A 116 -0.79 -7.39 -3.75
C PHE A 116 -2.27 -7.76 -3.76
N TYR A 117 -3.08 -7.09 -2.97
CA TYR A 117 -4.52 -7.24 -2.88
C TYR A 117 -5.17 -5.87 -2.73
N THR A 118 -6.46 -5.80 -3.03
CA THR A 118 -7.25 -4.59 -2.86
C THR A 118 -7.93 -4.62 -1.49
N PRO A 119 -7.39 -3.91 -0.48
CA PRO A 119 -8.06 -3.83 0.80
C PRO A 119 -9.38 -3.09 0.65
N GLY A 120 -10.41 -3.55 1.35
CA GLY A 120 -11.71 -2.86 1.32
C GLY A 120 -12.45 -2.90 -0.01
N ALA A 121 -12.24 -3.92 -0.87
CA ALA A 121 -12.94 -4.07 -2.15
C ALA A 121 -14.47 -3.96 -2.02
N ASN A 122 -15.05 -4.47 -0.92
CA ASN A 122 -16.47 -4.32 -0.64
C ASN A 122 -16.88 -2.85 -0.38
N TRP A 123 -16.01 -2.07 0.25
CA TRP A 123 -16.25 -0.64 0.46
C TRP A 123 -16.20 0.13 -0.85
N ILE A 124 -15.22 -0.16 -1.68
CA ILE A 124 -15.07 0.45 -3.00
C ILE A 124 -16.34 0.22 -3.81
N LYS A 125 -16.80 -1.05 -3.91
CA LYS A 125 -18.02 -1.38 -4.64
C LYS A 125 -19.25 -0.65 -4.11
N ARG A 126 -19.42 -0.60 -2.78
CA ARG A 126 -20.53 0.13 -2.16
C ARG A 126 -20.50 1.61 -2.49
N CYS A 127 -19.32 2.24 -2.43
CA CYS A 127 -19.15 3.64 -2.79
C CYS A 127 -19.44 3.87 -4.28
N ASP A 128 -18.96 3.00 -5.17
CA ASP A 128 -19.22 3.09 -6.60
C ASP A 128 -20.72 3.02 -6.91
N ASP A 129 -21.44 2.07 -6.29
CA ASP A 129 -22.89 1.91 -6.46
C ASP A 129 -23.64 3.17 -5.98
N GLU A 130 -23.27 3.75 -4.83
CA GLU A 130 -23.93 4.92 -4.27
C GLU A 130 -23.61 6.23 -5.02
N ILE A 131 -22.35 6.41 -5.42
CA ILE A 131 -21.94 7.54 -6.29
C ILE A 131 -22.73 7.51 -7.61
N LEU A 132 -22.93 6.34 -8.19
CA LEU A 132 -23.75 6.17 -9.39
C LEU A 132 -25.21 6.56 -9.15
N ASN A 133 -25.79 6.18 -8.01
CA ASN A 133 -27.17 6.52 -7.66
C ASN A 133 -27.35 8.03 -7.54
N ILE A 134 -26.51 8.69 -6.73
CA ILE A 134 -26.56 10.15 -6.51
C ILE A 134 -26.37 10.91 -7.84
N THR A 135 -25.44 10.44 -8.68
CA THR A 135 -25.15 11.10 -9.96
C THR A 135 -26.30 10.93 -10.95
N LYS A 136 -26.99 9.78 -10.96
CA LYS A 136 -28.18 9.56 -11.77
C LYS A 136 -29.33 10.49 -11.36
N ASP A 137 -29.61 10.58 -10.05
CA ASP A 137 -30.67 11.43 -9.53
C ASP A 137 -30.43 12.92 -9.85
N GLN A 138 -29.19 13.37 -9.79
CA GLN A 138 -28.79 14.72 -10.20
C GLN A 138 -29.02 14.96 -11.69
N ASN A 139 -28.73 13.96 -12.53
CA ASN A 139 -28.86 14.09 -13.98
C ASN A 139 -30.30 13.92 -14.47
N GLU A 140 -31.12 13.05 -13.84
CA GLU A 140 -32.57 12.97 -14.13
C GLU A 140 -33.29 14.31 -13.88
N ASN A 141 -32.85 15.05 -12.87
CA ASN A 141 -33.35 16.39 -12.59
C ASN A 141 -32.84 17.47 -13.57
N ARG A 142 -31.71 17.24 -14.28
CA ARG A 142 -31.10 18.18 -15.25
C ARG A 142 -31.46 17.91 -16.69
N PHE A 143 -31.55 16.63 -17.10
CA PHE A 143 -31.63 16.23 -18.50
C PHE A 143 -32.67 15.13 -18.71
N LYS A 144 -33.65 15.43 -19.54
CA LYS A 144 -34.71 14.49 -19.93
C LYS A 144 -34.37 13.61 -21.11
N SER A 145 -33.08 13.50 -21.54
CA SER A 145 -32.69 12.73 -22.72
C SER A 145 -32.02 11.39 -22.37
N ARG A 146 -32.59 10.33 -22.93
CA ARG A 146 -32.22 8.92 -22.71
C ARG A 146 -30.79 8.57 -23.18
N ASP A 147 -30.28 9.29 -24.18
CA ASP A 147 -28.99 9.00 -24.79
C ASP A 147 -27.79 9.48 -23.94
N GLU A 148 -28.01 10.49 -23.09
CA GLU A 148 -26.95 11.07 -22.28
C GLU A 148 -26.68 10.24 -21.02
N ASN A 149 -27.72 9.57 -20.48
CA ASN A 149 -27.58 8.64 -19.36
C ASN A 149 -26.74 7.40 -19.72
N ASP A 150 -26.87 6.90 -20.96
CA ASP A 150 -26.05 5.79 -21.44
C ASP A 150 -24.58 6.23 -21.65
N PHE A 151 -24.37 7.47 -22.09
CA PHE A 151 -23.03 8.04 -22.25
C PHE A 151 -22.35 8.27 -20.89
N ILE A 152 -23.07 8.85 -19.93
CA ILE A 152 -22.59 9.06 -18.55
C ILE A 152 -22.28 7.72 -17.88
N ASN A 153 -23.18 6.74 -17.95
CA ASN A 153 -22.95 5.39 -17.42
C ASN A 153 -21.75 4.72 -18.08
N LYS A 154 -21.47 4.98 -19.34
CA LYS A 154 -20.32 4.43 -20.07
C LYS A 154 -19.01 5.09 -19.64
N ILE A 155 -18.99 6.43 -19.44
CA ILE A 155 -17.84 7.17 -18.93
C ILE A 155 -17.55 6.73 -17.50
N PHE A 156 -18.55 6.75 -16.59
CA PHE A 156 -18.37 6.33 -15.21
C PHE A 156 -17.95 4.87 -15.08
N ARG A 157 -18.48 3.96 -15.91
CA ARG A 157 -18.00 2.57 -15.94
C ARG A 157 -16.60 2.45 -16.49
N GLN A 158 -16.18 3.32 -17.40
CA GLN A 158 -14.84 3.31 -17.98
C GLN A 158 -13.80 3.86 -17.01
N ASP A 159 -14.14 4.89 -16.22
CA ASP A 159 -13.29 5.42 -15.14
C ASP A 159 -13.28 4.51 -13.90
N ILE A 160 -14.34 3.74 -13.70
CA ILE A 160 -14.51 2.74 -12.63
C ILE A 160 -13.92 1.38 -13.04
N VAL A 161 -13.61 1.14 -14.33
CA VAL A 161 -12.88 -0.09 -14.71
C VAL A 161 -11.51 -0.07 -14.07
N TYR A 162 -11.50 -0.60 -12.88
CA TYR A 162 -10.32 -0.98 -12.15
C TYR A 162 -9.47 -1.93 -12.98
N ASN A 163 -8.37 -1.43 -13.51
CA ASN A 163 -7.24 -2.30 -13.76
C ASN A 163 -6.73 -2.75 -12.39
N ASP A 164 -7.21 -3.90 -11.92
CA ASP A 164 -6.56 -4.55 -10.79
C ASP A 164 -5.07 -4.68 -11.14
N PRO A 165 -4.18 -4.22 -10.25
CA PRO A 165 -2.76 -4.38 -10.49
C PRO A 165 -2.52 -5.85 -10.79
N ALA A 166 -1.82 -6.14 -11.89
CA ALA A 166 -1.55 -7.51 -12.29
C ALA A 166 -0.68 -8.14 -11.20
N ILE A 167 -1.31 -8.86 -10.28
CA ILE A 167 -0.69 -9.48 -9.08
C ILE A 167 0.60 -10.19 -9.44
N CYS A 168 0.62 -10.88 -10.59
CA CYS A 168 1.83 -11.55 -11.08
C CYS A 168 2.99 -10.59 -11.31
N TRP A 169 2.75 -9.41 -11.88
CA TRP A 169 3.81 -8.43 -12.15
C TRP A 169 4.29 -7.73 -10.89
N THR A 170 3.41 -7.48 -9.93
CA THR A 170 3.77 -6.95 -8.61
C THR A 170 4.68 -7.93 -7.85
N ILE A 171 4.38 -9.24 -7.90
CA ILE A 171 5.25 -10.27 -7.32
C ILE A 171 6.62 -10.32 -8.02
N VAL A 172 6.65 -10.24 -9.36
CA VAL A 172 7.91 -10.19 -10.13
C VAL A 172 8.75 -8.98 -9.74
N LEU A 173 8.12 -7.80 -9.58
CA LEU A 173 8.79 -6.58 -9.14
C LEU A 173 9.44 -6.76 -7.77
N GLU A 174 8.73 -7.33 -6.80
CA GLU A 174 9.27 -7.51 -5.45
C GLU A 174 10.36 -8.57 -5.38
N ILE A 175 10.19 -9.70 -6.08
CA ILE A 175 11.25 -10.71 -6.19
C ILE A 175 12.51 -10.09 -6.82
N GLY A 176 12.34 -9.28 -7.88
CA GLY A 176 13.44 -8.56 -8.52
C GLY A 176 14.15 -7.61 -7.56
N LEU A 177 13.42 -6.80 -6.79
CA LEU A 177 13.98 -5.87 -5.84
C LEU A 177 14.74 -6.57 -4.71
N PHE A 178 14.12 -7.54 -4.04
CA PHE A 178 14.75 -8.27 -2.94
C PHE A 178 15.90 -9.13 -3.41
N GLY A 179 15.78 -9.74 -4.60
CA GLY A 179 16.84 -10.50 -5.21
C GLY A 179 18.06 -9.65 -5.56
N TRP A 180 17.85 -8.43 -6.08
CA TRP A 180 18.92 -7.47 -6.34
C TRP A 180 19.61 -7.03 -5.06
N ILE A 181 18.87 -6.64 -4.02
CA ILE A 181 19.42 -6.27 -2.70
C ILE A 181 20.24 -7.45 -2.13
N GLY A 182 19.69 -8.67 -2.19
CA GLY A 182 20.38 -9.88 -1.73
C GLY A 182 21.68 -10.16 -2.49
N ALA A 183 21.69 -9.95 -3.80
CA ALA A 183 22.89 -10.11 -4.63
C ALA A 183 23.97 -9.08 -4.30
N VAL A 184 23.60 -7.81 -4.08
CA VAL A 184 24.53 -6.75 -3.65
C VAL A 184 25.13 -7.08 -2.29
N LEU A 185 24.31 -7.50 -1.34
CA LEU A 185 24.79 -7.97 -0.04
C LEU A 185 25.70 -9.19 -0.19
N GLY A 186 25.39 -10.14 -1.08
CA GLY A 186 26.24 -11.27 -1.42
C GLY A 186 27.61 -10.83 -1.92
N ILE A 187 27.69 -9.86 -2.82
CA ILE A 187 28.95 -9.28 -3.29
C ILE A 187 29.75 -8.69 -2.10
N ILE A 188 29.11 -7.89 -1.26
CA ILE A 188 29.76 -7.25 -0.10
C ILE A 188 30.30 -8.30 0.87
N PHE A 189 29.51 -9.31 1.23
CA PHE A 189 29.89 -10.27 2.24
C PHE A 189 30.84 -11.35 1.74
N PHE A 190 30.74 -11.77 0.48
CA PHE A 190 31.51 -12.90 -0.06
C PHE A 190 32.67 -12.45 -0.93
N CYS A 191 32.57 -11.33 -1.65
CA CYS A 191 33.59 -10.91 -2.60
C CYS A 191 34.54 -9.83 -2.05
N LEU A 192 34.12 -8.96 -1.13
CA LEU A 192 34.93 -7.87 -0.58
C LEU A 192 35.75 -8.28 0.66
N ARG A 193 35.78 -9.55 1.06
CA ARG A 193 36.63 -10.01 2.16
C ARG A 193 38.10 -10.00 1.75
N PRO A 194 38.98 -9.24 2.43
CA PRO A 194 40.37 -9.07 2.03
C PRO A 194 41.25 -10.33 2.21
N SER A 195 40.71 -11.42 2.77
CA SER A 195 41.45 -12.64 3.14
C SER A 195 41.55 -13.68 2.04
N LEU A 196 41.00 -13.45 0.84
CA LEU A 196 40.80 -14.51 -0.15
C LEU A 196 41.38 -14.11 -1.53
N LYS A 197 42.70 -14.00 -1.61
CA LYS A 197 43.43 -13.90 -2.90
C LYS A 197 43.65 -15.30 -3.47
N THR A 198 42.71 -15.84 -4.22
CA THR A 198 42.90 -17.05 -5.02
C THR A 198 41.96 -17.03 -6.24
N ASP A 199 42.43 -17.42 -7.41
CA ASP A 199 41.74 -17.43 -8.72
C ASP A 199 40.37 -18.12 -8.70
N LYS A 200 40.09 -18.96 -7.71
CA LYS A 200 38.84 -19.68 -7.52
C LYS A 200 37.64 -18.76 -7.20
N TYR A 201 37.87 -17.49 -6.81
CA TYR A 201 36.81 -16.55 -6.43
C TYR A 201 36.34 -15.68 -7.59
N ILE A 202 37.01 -15.64 -8.72
CA ILE A 202 36.60 -14.89 -9.91
C ILE A 202 35.26 -15.43 -10.40
N HIS A 203 35.05 -16.74 -10.42
CA HIS A 203 33.78 -17.35 -10.80
C HIS A 203 32.62 -17.00 -9.83
N THR A 204 32.91 -16.91 -8.53
CA THR A 204 31.93 -16.54 -7.51
C THR A 204 31.50 -15.05 -7.66
N TYR A 205 32.45 -14.19 -8.00
CA TYR A 205 32.16 -12.77 -8.25
C TYR A 205 31.25 -12.61 -9.48
N TRP A 206 31.56 -13.21 -10.60
CA TRP A 206 30.75 -13.20 -11.81
C TRP A 206 29.33 -13.78 -11.58
N PHE A 207 29.24 -14.83 -10.77
CA PHE A 207 27.94 -15.42 -10.39
C PHE A 207 27.04 -14.40 -9.66
N TRP A 208 27.56 -13.70 -8.67
CA TRP A 208 26.78 -12.69 -7.94
C TRP A 208 26.42 -11.48 -8.79
N ILE A 209 27.31 -11.04 -9.68
CA ILE A 209 27.02 -9.97 -10.65
C ILE A 209 25.88 -10.40 -11.57
N LEU A 210 25.93 -11.61 -12.11
CA LEU A 210 24.89 -12.13 -13.00
C LEU A 210 23.52 -12.16 -12.28
N ILE A 211 23.47 -12.64 -11.05
CA ILE A 211 22.25 -12.62 -10.23
C ILE A 211 21.76 -11.19 -10.01
N ALA A 212 22.64 -10.24 -9.70
CA ALA A 212 22.29 -8.85 -9.53
C ALA A 212 21.65 -8.25 -10.80
N VAL A 213 22.26 -8.49 -11.95
CA VAL A 213 21.77 -8.00 -13.26
C VAL A 213 20.41 -8.61 -13.61
N ILE A 214 20.24 -9.92 -13.42
CA ILE A 214 18.96 -10.60 -13.70
C ILE A 214 17.85 -10.04 -12.81
N ASN A 215 18.09 -9.94 -11.50
CA ASN A 215 17.07 -9.44 -10.56
C ASN A 215 16.77 -7.95 -10.79
N TYR A 216 17.76 -7.14 -11.11
CA TYR A 216 17.56 -5.75 -11.49
C TYR A 216 16.69 -5.63 -12.75
N SER A 217 16.94 -6.46 -13.76
CA SER A 217 16.12 -6.50 -14.97
C SER A 217 14.68 -6.91 -14.69
N LEU A 218 14.47 -7.93 -13.84
CA LEU A 218 13.14 -8.35 -13.40
C LEU A 218 12.40 -7.22 -12.65
N TRP A 219 13.11 -6.48 -11.80
CA TRP A 219 12.55 -5.33 -11.09
C TRP A 219 12.08 -4.24 -12.07
N ILE A 220 12.91 -3.88 -13.06
CA ILE A 220 12.54 -2.89 -14.10
C ILE A 220 11.34 -3.36 -14.92
N ILE A 221 11.33 -4.63 -15.36
CA ILE A 221 10.22 -5.20 -16.13
C ILE A 221 8.94 -5.20 -15.29
N GLY A 222 9.04 -5.59 -14.02
CA GLY A 222 7.94 -5.55 -13.08
C GLY A 222 7.37 -4.13 -12.93
N MET A 223 8.22 -3.10 -12.80
CA MET A 223 7.79 -1.69 -12.71
C MET A 223 7.05 -1.19 -13.97
N ILE A 224 7.44 -1.66 -15.15
CA ILE A 224 6.80 -1.23 -16.41
C ILE A 224 5.45 -1.92 -16.62
N LYS A 225 5.28 -3.12 -16.07
CA LYS A 225 4.12 -3.98 -16.34
C LYS A 225 3.10 -4.05 -15.18
N ALA A 226 3.47 -3.67 -13.94
CA ALA A 226 2.59 -3.55 -12.79
C ALA A 226 1.81 -2.24 -12.82
#